data_5d9ca08e3cc68eb30c7b5c1d64e6406e
#
_entry.id   5d9ca08e3cc68eb30c7b5c1d64e6406e
#
_cell.length_a   1.000
_cell.length_b   1.000
_cell.length_c   1.000
_cell.angle_alpha   90.00
_cell.angle_beta   90.00
_cell.angle_gamma   90.00
#
_symmetry.space_group_name_H-M   'P 1'
#
loop_
_entity.id
_entity.type
_entity.pdbx_description
1 polymer ?
#
loop_
_entity_poly.entity_id
_entity_poly.type
_entity_poly.pdbx_seq_one_letter_code
_entity_poly.pdbx_strand_id
1 'polypeptide(L)'
;GIKPIIKFTNEKTSRCGAGFYNKKPFLISEINASKNLDNEFILSNKENILKHQILLIEGYFIQHQFEVCKLLCELFQKEKDKIIILTLSPIKLNQYLDENFVIIANYADIIFSSKSQAEEFACSKEGEKEKTLQKIFKKLSHNKKRLLVIKDGKECSYCAEYDYVNNHLKYIFTCFSNPIKNDEIVDEIGMEDAFLGGFLSGYMKGESLYNCLKKGNDLAITVLKNIGCTLER
;
A
#
# COMPACT_ATOMS: atom_id res chain seq x y z
N GLY A 1 18.42 4.94 -10.40
CA GLY A 1 18.51 4.95 -8.94
C GLY A 1 17.52 5.91 -8.32
N ILE A 2 17.26 5.79 -7.01
CA ILE A 2 16.39 6.68 -6.24
C ILE A 2 17.08 8.02 -6.04
N LYS A 3 16.36 9.13 -6.23
CA LYS A 3 16.82 10.49 -5.91
C LYS A 3 16.13 10.95 -4.65
N PRO A 4 16.78 10.91 -3.47
CA PRO A 4 16.13 11.27 -2.22
C PRO A 4 15.94 12.78 -2.10
N ILE A 5 14.80 13.20 -1.53
CA ILE A 5 14.56 14.55 -1.03
C ILE A 5 14.50 14.40 0.49
N ILE A 6 15.51 14.89 1.20
CA ILE A 6 15.71 14.60 2.63
C ILE A 6 15.63 15.91 3.42
N LYS A 7 14.82 15.90 4.48
CA LYS A 7 14.82 16.94 5.51
C LYS A 7 15.79 16.53 6.63
N PHE A 8 16.79 17.37 6.89
CA PHE A 8 17.68 17.20 8.05
C PHE A 8 17.07 17.86 9.27
N THR A 9 17.18 17.20 10.40
CA THR A 9 16.74 17.67 11.72
C THR A 9 17.80 17.41 12.77
N ASN A 10 17.65 17.99 13.95
CA ASN A 10 18.54 17.74 15.10
C ASN A 10 18.19 16.43 15.84
N GLU A 11 17.12 15.74 15.45
CA GLU A 11 16.73 14.47 16.04
C GLU A 11 17.49 13.29 15.41
N LYS A 12 17.62 12.21 16.19
CA LYS A 12 18.19 10.95 15.68
C LYS A 12 17.37 10.38 14.56
N THR A 13 18.01 9.70 13.62
CA THR A 13 17.33 8.92 12.59
C THR A 13 16.44 7.85 13.22
N SER A 14 15.22 7.71 12.73
CA SER A 14 14.32 6.62 13.12
C SER A 14 14.96 5.26 12.81
N ARG A 15 14.67 4.26 13.63
CA ARG A 15 15.26 2.92 13.50
C ARG A 15 14.17 1.87 13.55
N CYS A 16 14.34 0.81 12.80
CA CYS A 16 13.50 -0.37 12.87
C CYS A 16 14.41 -1.61 13.00
N GLY A 17 14.17 -2.40 14.04
CA GLY A 17 14.81 -3.70 14.23
C GLY A 17 13.82 -4.80 13.81
N ALA A 18 14.27 -5.74 12.99
CA ALA A 18 13.55 -6.95 12.65
C ALA A 18 14.13 -8.13 13.44
N GLY A 19 13.27 -8.94 14.02
CA GLY A 19 13.65 -10.15 14.73
C GLY A 19 12.71 -11.30 14.34
N PHE A 20 13.10 -12.53 14.73
CA PHE A 20 12.29 -13.72 14.47
C PHE A 20 12.03 -14.46 15.77
N TYR A 21 10.78 -14.82 16.00
CA TYR A 21 10.38 -15.71 17.08
C TYR A 21 9.55 -16.86 16.51
N ASN A 22 10.00 -18.09 16.69
CA ASN A 22 9.40 -19.29 16.09
C ASN A 22 9.16 -19.14 14.57
N LYS A 23 10.18 -18.64 13.84
CA LYS A 23 10.14 -18.36 12.39
C LYS A 23 9.15 -17.27 11.97
N LYS A 24 8.48 -16.59 12.90
CA LYS A 24 7.62 -15.45 12.60
C LYS A 24 8.38 -14.16 12.79
N PRO A 25 8.38 -13.26 11.79
CA PRO A 25 9.02 -11.97 11.93
C PRO A 25 8.26 -11.08 12.90
N PHE A 26 8.98 -10.24 13.64
CA PHE A 26 8.42 -9.13 14.40
C PHE A 26 9.30 -7.89 14.20
N LEU A 27 8.65 -6.72 14.24
CA LEU A 27 9.32 -5.44 14.05
C LEU A 27 9.21 -4.60 15.32
N ILE A 28 10.31 -3.94 15.67
CA ILE A 28 10.35 -2.94 16.74
C ILE A 28 10.85 -1.64 16.14
N SER A 29 10.05 -0.58 16.21
CA SER A 29 10.38 0.70 15.63
C SER A 29 10.55 1.78 16.70
N GLU A 30 11.59 2.58 16.55
CA GLU A 30 11.81 3.83 17.26
C GLU A 30 11.60 5.00 16.31
N ILE A 31 10.51 5.73 16.51
CA ILE A 31 10.12 6.87 15.64
C ILE A 31 10.76 8.15 16.19
N ASN A 32 11.63 8.75 15.42
CA ASN A 32 12.37 9.97 15.74
C ASN A 32 12.20 11.02 14.62
N ALA A 33 13.28 11.34 13.91
CA ALA A 33 13.29 12.37 12.87
C ALA A 33 12.23 12.20 11.77
N SER A 34 11.76 10.97 11.52
CA SER A 34 10.74 10.72 10.49
C SER A 34 9.38 11.38 10.77
N LYS A 35 9.09 11.77 12.02
CA LYS A 35 7.87 12.53 12.39
C LYS A 35 7.98 14.03 12.16
N ASN A 36 9.16 14.54 11.76
CA ASN A 36 9.43 15.97 11.67
C ASN A 36 9.33 16.51 10.23
N LEU A 37 8.77 15.75 9.31
CA LEU A 37 8.41 16.28 8.00
C LEU A 37 7.22 17.24 8.17
N ASP A 38 7.27 18.41 7.52
CA ASP A 38 6.24 19.43 7.62
C ASP A 38 5.83 19.97 6.25
N ASN A 39 4.74 20.71 6.25
CA ASN A 39 4.17 21.29 5.04
C ASN A 39 5.11 22.29 4.36
N GLU A 40 5.93 23.02 5.12
CA GLU A 40 6.88 23.99 4.57
C GLU A 40 7.94 23.28 3.71
N PHE A 41 8.48 22.15 4.21
CA PHE A 41 9.42 21.35 3.43
C PHE A 41 8.79 20.77 2.15
N ILE A 42 7.53 20.33 2.21
CA ILE A 42 6.81 19.85 1.02
C ILE A 42 6.63 20.99 0.01
N LEU A 43 6.19 22.16 0.46
CA LEU A 43 5.97 23.31 -0.42
C LEU A 43 7.26 23.82 -1.05
N SER A 44 8.37 23.86 -0.32
CA SER A 44 9.68 24.25 -0.85
C SER A 44 10.23 23.27 -1.90
N ASN A 45 9.77 22.02 -1.89
CA ASN A 45 10.15 20.99 -2.86
C ASN A 45 9.06 20.65 -3.88
N LYS A 46 7.95 21.40 -3.89
CA LYS A 46 6.74 21.13 -4.67
C LYS A 46 7.03 20.83 -6.15
N GLU A 47 7.84 21.65 -6.80
CA GLU A 47 8.14 21.48 -8.22
C GLU A 47 8.83 20.13 -8.52
N ASN A 48 9.76 19.71 -7.65
CA ASN A 48 10.42 18.41 -7.80
C ASN A 48 9.46 17.25 -7.54
N ILE A 49 8.62 17.37 -6.52
CA ILE A 49 7.61 16.36 -6.15
C ILE A 49 6.62 16.19 -7.31
N LEU A 50 6.12 17.28 -7.87
CA LEU A 50 5.14 17.25 -8.95
C LEU A 50 5.69 16.86 -10.34
N LYS A 51 6.99 16.66 -10.51
CA LYS A 51 7.56 16.03 -11.71
C LYS A 51 7.22 14.53 -11.82
N HIS A 52 6.89 13.88 -10.71
CA HIS A 52 6.56 12.45 -10.68
C HIS A 52 5.08 12.21 -10.97
N GLN A 53 4.76 11.11 -11.65
CA GLN A 53 3.39 10.74 -12.01
C GLN A 53 2.65 10.04 -10.87
N ILE A 54 3.36 9.35 -9.99
CA ILE A 54 2.79 8.56 -8.91
C ILE A 54 3.19 9.15 -7.57
N LEU A 55 2.21 9.32 -6.69
CA LEU A 55 2.37 9.49 -5.26
C LEU A 55 2.01 8.18 -4.57
N LEU A 56 2.99 7.52 -3.96
CA LEU A 56 2.77 6.36 -3.11
C LEU A 56 2.85 6.80 -1.65
N ILE A 57 1.76 6.59 -0.91
CA ILE A 57 1.68 6.84 0.53
C ILE A 57 1.60 5.49 1.24
N GLU A 58 2.55 5.25 2.11
CA GLU A 58 2.54 4.10 2.99
C GLU A 58 1.70 4.40 4.24
N GLY A 59 0.80 3.50 4.61
CA GLY A 59 -0.20 3.76 5.64
C GLY A 59 0.37 4.12 7.01
N TYR A 60 1.52 3.56 7.41
CA TYR A 60 2.20 3.96 8.65
C TYR A 60 2.56 5.44 8.68
N PHE A 61 2.85 6.03 7.53
CA PHE A 61 3.20 7.44 7.44
C PHE A 61 2.04 8.35 7.84
N ILE A 62 0.80 7.94 7.57
CA ILE A 62 -0.41 8.71 7.92
C ILE A 62 -0.52 8.92 9.43
N GLN A 63 -0.12 7.93 10.24
CA GLN A 63 -0.21 8.01 11.70
C GLN A 63 0.54 9.20 12.30
N HIS A 64 1.68 9.54 11.71
CA HIS A 64 2.59 10.53 12.26
C HIS A 64 2.61 11.81 11.43
N GLN A 65 2.10 11.75 10.18
CA GLN A 65 2.25 12.79 9.18
C GLN A 65 0.96 13.03 8.38
N PHE A 66 -0.19 12.97 9.04
CA PHE A 66 -1.50 13.13 8.38
C PHE A 66 -1.60 14.41 7.56
N GLU A 67 -1.22 15.58 8.13
CA GLU A 67 -1.32 16.86 7.43
C GLU A 67 -0.40 16.95 6.21
N VAL A 68 0.78 16.31 6.28
CA VAL A 68 1.71 16.20 5.15
C VAL A 68 1.13 15.30 4.07
N CYS A 69 0.57 14.14 4.44
CA CYS A 69 -0.11 13.25 3.50
C CYS A 69 -1.26 13.95 2.78
N LYS A 70 -2.07 14.69 3.54
CA LYS A 70 -3.22 15.45 3.01
C LYS A 70 -2.76 16.52 2.03
N LEU A 71 -1.75 17.31 2.39
CA LEU A 71 -1.18 18.32 1.48
C LEU A 71 -0.65 17.70 0.18
N LEU A 72 0.08 16.60 0.27
CA LEU A 72 0.58 15.88 -0.90
C LEU A 72 -0.56 15.40 -1.80
N CYS A 73 -1.61 14.82 -1.22
CA CYS A 73 -2.80 14.41 -1.96
C CYS A 73 -3.48 15.59 -2.65
N GLU A 74 -3.67 16.71 -1.96
CA GLU A 74 -4.28 17.93 -2.50
C GLU A 74 -3.45 18.52 -3.66
N LEU A 75 -2.12 18.46 -3.56
CA LEU A 75 -1.22 18.90 -4.64
C LEU A 75 -1.34 18.01 -5.86
N PHE A 76 -1.32 16.69 -5.67
CA PHE A 76 -1.41 15.73 -6.77
C PHE A 76 -2.78 15.75 -7.45
N GLN A 77 -3.87 15.90 -6.68
CA GLN A 77 -5.23 15.92 -7.23
C GLN A 77 -5.48 17.10 -8.18
N LYS A 78 -4.75 18.22 -8.01
CA LYS A 78 -4.86 19.41 -8.88
C LYS A 78 -4.18 19.25 -10.23
N GLU A 79 -3.31 18.27 -10.37
CA GLU A 79 -2.54 18.01 -11.58
C GLU A 79 -3.22 16.90 -12.41
N LYS A 80 -3.15 17.03 -13.75
CA LYS A 80 -3.65 16.01 -14.67
C LYS A 80 -2.73 14.80 -14.69
N ASP A 81 -3.30 13.63 -14.95
CA ASP A 81 -2.57 12.38 -15.17
C ASP A 81 -1.69 11.92 -13.99
N LYS A 82 -2.00 12.39 -12.79
CA LYS A 82 -1.38 11.93 -11.54
C LYS A 82 -2.16 10.78 -10.94
N ILE A 83 -1.44 9.85 -10.33
CA ILE A 83 -2.00 8.67 -9.67
C ILE A 83 -1.59 8.69 -8.21
N ILE A 84 -2.57 8.61 -7.32
CA ILE A 84 -2.35 8.51 -5.87
C ILE A 84 -2.59 7.07 -5.46
N ILE A 85 -1.60 6.46 -4.83
CA ILE A 85 -1.62 5.10 -4.34
C ILE A 85 -1.48 5.12 -2.83
N LEU A 86 -2.31 4.35 -2.15
CA LEU A 86 -2.27 4.15 -0.71
C LEU A 86 -2.04 2.67 -0.42
N THR A 87 -1.11 2.36 0.49
CA THR A 87 -1.04 1.04 1.12
C THR A 87 -1.72 1.10 2.49
N LEU A 88 -2.55 0.11 2.81
CA LEU A 88 -3.04 -0.04 4.17
C LEU A 88 -1.93 -0.65 5.04
N SER A 89 -1.86 -0.22 6.29
CA SER A 89 -0.87 -0.74 7.24
C SER A 89 -1.52 -1.60 8.31
N PRO A 90 -0.80 -2.55 8.92
CA PRO A 90 -1.31 -3.40 9.99
C PRO A 90 -1.34 -2.62 11.32
N ILE A 91 -2.15 -1.58 11.35
CA ILE A 91 -2.38 -0.78 12.54
C ILE A 91 -3.72 -1.18 13.08
N LYS A 92 -3.77 -1.55 14.36
CA LYS A 92 -5.06 -1.58 15.07
C LYS A 92 -5.64 -0.19 15.00
N LEU A 93 -6.51 0.03 14.04
CA LEU A 93 -7.14 1.31 13.79
C LEU A 93 -8.02 1.62 14.98
N ASN A 94 -7.55 2.49 15.87
CA ASN A 94 -8.46 3.17 16.77
C ASN A 94 -9.32 4.13 15.94
N GLN A 95 -10.42 4.62 16.51
CA GLN A 95 -11.41 5.43 15.80
C GLN A 95 -10.79 6.64 15.07
N TYR A 96 -9.76 7.28 15.63
CA TYR A 96 -9.09 8.43 15.04
C TYR A 96 -8.26 8.06 13.80
N LEU A 97 -7.56 6.95 13.87
CA LEU A 97 -6.75 6.48 12.74
C LEU A 97 -7.63 6.03 11.58
N ASP A 98 -8.79 5.42 11.85
CA ASP A 98 -9.76 5.05 10.81
C ASP A 98 -10.25 6.29 10.03
N GLU A 99 -10.59 7.39 10.71
CA GLU A 99 -11.01 8.64 10.09
C GLU A 99 -9.91 9.24 9.19
N ASN A 100 -8.68 9.35 9.68
CA ASN A 100 -7.56 9.86 8.92
C ASN A 100 -7.24 8.99 7.70
N PHE A 101 -7.30 7.67 7.85
CA PHE A 101 -7.15 6.75 6.74
C PHE A 101 -8.24 6.93 5.70
N VAL A 102 -9.50 7.06 6.09
CA VAL A 102 -10.61 7.30 5.17
C VAL A 102 -10.43 8.60 4.41
N ILE A 103 -9.98 9.67 5.08
CA ILE A 103 -9.70 10.95 4.43
C ILE A 103 -8.63 10.78 3.32
N ILE A 104 -7.50 10.16 3.64
CA ILE A 104 -6.44 9.94 2.64
C ILE A 104 -6.88 8.93 1.57
N ALA A 105 -7.57 7.85 1.95
CA ALA A 105 -8.09 6.86 1.01
C ALA A 105 -9.08 7.46 0.00
N ASN A 106 -9.77 8.53 0.37
CA ASN A 106 -10.64 9.27 -0.55
C ASN A 106 -9.89 9.98 -1.68
N TYR A 107 -8.61 10.28 -1.50
CA TYR A 107 -7.75 10.79 -2.58
C TYR A 107 -7.18 9.68 -3.47
N ALA A 108 -7.03 8.45 -2.96
CA ALA A 108 -6.35 7.38 -3.66
C ALA A 108 -7.13 6.90 -4.91
N ASP A 109 -6.40 6.60 -5.97
CA ASP A 109 -6.87 5.94 -7.19
C ASP A 109 -6.72 4.42 -7.06
N ILE A 110 -5.65 3.99 -6.39
CA ILE A 110 -5.37 2.58 -6.11
C ILE A 110 -5.11 2.42 -4.62
N ILE A 111 -5.72 1.41 -4.02
CA ILE A 111 -5.49 1.04 -2.61
C ILE A 111 -4.95 -0.38 -2.59
N PHE A 112 -3.76 -0.54 -2.04
CA PHE A 112 -3.15 -1.85 -1.79
C PHE A 112 -3.34 -2.26 -0.34
N SER A 113 -3.54 -3.58 -0.14
CA SER A 113 -3.70 -4.15 1.19
C SER A 113 -3.35 -5.63 1.20
N SER A 114 -2.94 -6.16 2.34
CA SER A 114 -3.10 -7.58 2.60
C SER A 114 -4.56 -7.89 2.93
N LYS A 115 -4.95 -9.16 2.84
CA LYS A 115 -6.29 -9.61 3.20
C LYS A 115 -6.65 -9.24 4.64
N SER A 116 -5.74 -9.49 5.59
CA SER A 116 -5.98 -9.19 7.00
C SER A 116 -6.19 -7.70 7.26
N GLN A 117 -5.40 -6.84 6.63
CA GLN A 117 -5.55 -5.38 6.71
C GLN A 117 -6.89 -4.92 6.11
N ALA A 118 -7.29 -5.49 4.97
CA ALA A 118 -8.56 -5.20 4.32
C ALA A 118 -9.75 -5.60 5.21
N GLU A 119 -9.69 -6.79 5.83
CA GLU A 119 -10.71 -7.29 6.76
C GLU A 119 -10.80 -6.39 8.01
N GLU A 120 -9.67 -5.98 8.57
CA GLU A 120 -9.61 -5.05 9.69
C GLU A 120 -10.19 -3.68 9.34
N PHE A 121 -9.75 -3.08 8.23
CA PHE A 121 -10.27 -1.79 7.76
C PHE A 121 -11.78 -1.84 7.48
N ALA A 122 -12.28 -2.95 6.94
CA ALA A 122 -13.71 -3.18 6.68
C ALA A 122 -14.52 -3.52 7.94
N CYS A 123 -13.91 -3.82 9.08
CA CYS A 123 -14.55 -4.43 10.23
C CYS A 123 -15.38 -5.67 9.80
N SER A 124 -14.76 -6.56 9.01
CA SER A 124 -15.38 -7.77 8.48
C SER A 124 -14.77 -9.02 9.10
N LYS A 125 -15.49 -10.14 8.98
CA LYS A 125 -14.99 -11.45 9.45
C LYS A 125 -14.13 -12.09 8.37
N GLU A 126 -13.21 -12.93 8.80
CA GLU A 126 -12.38 -13.73 7.92
C GLU A 126 -13.24 -14.55 6.93
N GLY A 127 -12.78 -14.58 5.66
CA GLY A 127 -13.41 -15.36 4.60
C GLY A 127 -14.57 -14.68 3.85
N GLU A 128 -15.02 -13.50 4.27
CA GLU A 128 -16.12 -12.78 3.61
C GLU A 128 -15.60 -11.80 2.52
N LYS A 129 -14.85 -12.29 1.53
CA LYS A 129 -14.16 -11.49 0.49
C LYS A 129 -15.04 -10.39 -0.11
N GLU A 130 -16.19 -10.75 -0.67
CA GLU A 130 -17.06 -9.77 -1.34
C GLU A 130 -17.64 -8.74 -0.38
N LYS A 131 -18.07 -9.17 0.81
CA LYS A 131 -18.58 -8.27 1.86
C LYS A 131 -17.49 -7.32 2.34
N THR A 132 -16.26 -7.81 2.50
CA THR A 132 -15.09 -6.98 2.86
C THR A 132 -14.89 -5.88 1.83
N LEU A 133 -14.81 -6.23 0.55
CA LEU A 133 -14.67 -5.26 -0.53
C LEU A 133 -15.82 -4.25 -0.58
N GLN A 134 -17.06 -4.69 -0.46
CA GLN A 134 -18.24 -3.81 -0.42
C GLN A 134 -18.18 -2.83 0.76
N LYS A 135 -17.78 -3.30 1.95
CA LYS A 135 -17.66 -2.45 3.13
C LYS A 135 -16.55 -1.39 2.96
N ILE A 136 -15.41 -1.77 2.38
CA ILE A 136 -14.34 -0.81 2.07
C ILE A 136 -14.87 0.28 1.13
N PHE A 137 -15.46 -0.11 0.01
CA PHE A 137 -15.99 0.87 -0.95
C PHE A 137 -17.08 1.77 -0.36
N LYS A 138 -17.94 1.23 0.53
CA LYS A 138 -18.97 2.01 1.23
C LYS A 138 -18.41 3.03 2.23
N LYS A 139 -17.23 2.79 2.80
CA LYS A 139 -16.53 3.76 3.65
C LYS A 139 -15.95 4.92 2.86
N LEU A 140 -15.70 4.73 1.57
CA LEU A 140 -15.04 5.71 0.71
C LEU A 140 -16.09 6.60 0.00
N SER A 141 -15.70 7.83 -0.31
CA SER A 141 -16.54 8.74 -1.10
C SER A 141 -16.79 8.18 -2.51
N HIS A 142 -18.00 8.40 -3.03
CA HIS A 142 -18.45 7.89 -4.31
C HIS A 142 -18.11 8.83 -5.49
N ASN A 143 -17.16 9.73 -5.32
CA ASN A 143 -16.84 10.79 -6.27
C ASN A 143 -15.78 10.41 -7.31
N LYS A 144 -15.14 9.26 -7.17
CA LYS A 144 -14.14 8.77 -8.12
C LYS A 144 -14.05 7.24 -8.16
N LYS A 145 -13.65 6.75 -9.32
CA LYS A 145 -13.34 5.34 -9.54
C LYS A 145 -12.07 4.94 -8.81
N ARG A 146 -12.08 3.78 -8.15
CA ARG A 146 -10.94 3.26 -7.40
C ARG A 146 -10.72 1.79 -7.69
N LEU A 147 -9.44 1.41 -7.68
CA LEU A 147 -9.01 0.03 -7.74
C LEU A 147 -8.54 -0.42 -6.35
N LEU A 148 -9.14 -1.47 -5.81
CA LEU A 148 -8.61 -2.20 -4.66
C LEU A 148 -7.76 -3.35 -5.15
N VAL A 149 -6.56 -3.51 -4.60
CA VAL A 149 -5.63 -4.60 -4.90
C VAL A 149 -5.25 -5.28 -3.60
N ILE A 150 -5.60 -6.54 -3.47
CA ILE A 150 -5.44 -7.31 -2.23
C ILE A 150 -4.48 -8.48 -2.46
N LYS A 151 -3.48 -8.59 -1.59
CA LYS A 151 -2.60 -9.76 -1.50
C LYS A 151 -3.13 -10.72 -0.43
N ASP A 152 -3.49 -11.94 -0.81
CA ASP A 152 -3.97 -12.98 0.10
C ASP A 152 -2.85 -13.99 0.34
N GLY A 153 -1.98 -13.64 1.29
CA GLY A 153 -0.80 -14.42 1.64
C GLY A 153 0.07 -14.79 0.43
N LYS A 154 0.62 -15.97 0.42
CA LYS A 154 1.45 -16.50 -0.68
C LYS A 154 0.64 -17.13 -1.82
N GLU A 155 -0.67 -17.33 -1.65
CA GLU A 155 -1.47 -18.18 -2.53
C GLU A 155 -2.04 -17.43 -3.72
N CYS A 156 -2.58 -16.23 -3.51
CA CYS A 156 -3.18 -15.46 -4.57
C CYS A 156 -3.17 -13.95 -4.32
N SER A 157 -3.59 -13.23 -5.32
CA SER A 157 -3.93 -11.81 -5.23
C SER A 157 -5.21 -11.55 -6.03
N TYR A 158 -5.91 -10.51 -5.67
CA TYR A 158 -7.10 -10.12 -6.41
C TYR A 158 -7.28 -8.61 -6.42
N CYS A 159 -8.01 -8.11 -7.41
CA CYS A 159 -8.37 -6.71 -7.47
C CYS A 159 -9.85 -6.55 -7.82
N ALA A 160 -10.43 -5.44 -7.39
CA ALA A 160 -11.82 -5.11 -7.58
C ALA A 160 -12.03 -3.62 -7.84
N GLU A 161 -13.00 -3.30 -8.69
CA GLU A 161 -13.59 -1.97 -8.83
C GLU A 161 -15.05 -1.99 -8.38
N TYR A 162 -15.54 -0.84 -7.94
CA TYR A 162 -16.92 -0.66 -7.54
C TYR A 162 -17.64 0.27 -8.49
N ASP A 163 -18.83 -0.16 -8.93
CA ASP A 163 -19.74 0.66 -9.69
C ASP A 163 -20.65 1.42 -8.72
N TYR A 164 -20.34 2.70 -8.52
CA TYR A 164 -21.10 3.55 -7.61
C TYR A 164 -22.48 3.93 -8.15
N VAL A 165 -22.68 3.87 -9.48
CA VAL A 165 -23.98 4.17 -10.09
C VAL A 165 -24.98 3.04 -9.81
N ASN A 166 -24.54 1.80 -9.98
CA ASN A 166 -25.37 0.62 -9.79
C ASN A 166 -25.20 -0.02 -8.41
N ASN A 167 -24.36 0.55 -7.55
CA ASN A 167 -24.11 0.13 -6.17
C ASN A 167 -23.69 -1.34 -6.02
N HIS A 168 -22.78 -1.81 -6.88
CA HIS A 168 -22.27 -3.18 -6.84
C HIS A 168 -20.79 -3.28 -7.19
N LEU A 169 -20.16 -4.39 -6.81
CA LEU A 169 -18.81 -4.74 -7.30
C LEU A 169 -18.89 -4.99 -8.79
N LYS A 170 -18.16 -4.19 -9.57
CA LYS A 170 -18.16 -4.26 -11.02
C LYS A 170 -17.50 -5.55 -11.52
N TYR A 171 -16.34 -5.87 -10.93
CA TYR A 171 -15.63 -7.11 -11.21
C TYR A 171 -14.62 -7.42 -10.08
N ILE A 172 -14.25 -8.69 -10.00
CA ILE A 172 -13.17 -9.19 -9.15
C ILE A 172 -12.29 -10.08 -10.00
N PHE A 173 -11.04 -9.69 -10.20
CA PHE A 173 -10.03 -10.53 -10.83
C PHE A 173 -9.20 -11.21 -9.75
N THR A 174 -9.04 -12.51 -9.85
CA THR A 174 -8.16 -13.29 -8.97
C THR A 174 -7.04 -13.91 -9.81
N CYS A 175 -5.82 -13.77 -9.33
CA CYS A 175 -4.64 -14.39 -9.90
C CYS A 175 -3.96 -15.24 -8.84
N PHE A 176 -3.85 -16.54 -9.10
CA PHE A 176 -3.12 -17.47 -8.21
C PHE A 176 -1.62 -17.27 -8.39
N SER A 177 -0.90 -17.36 -7.29
CA SER A 177 0.57 -17.36 -7.29
C SER A 177 1.09 -18.73 -7.78
N ASN A 178 2.32 -18.77 -8.25
CA ASN A 178 3.00 -20.04 -8.45
C ASN A 178 3.14 -20.74 -7.09
N PRO A 179 2.88 -22.06 -7.02
CA PRO A 179 3.00 -22.79 -5.76
C PRO A 179 4.40 -22.67 -5.16
N ILE A 180 4.46 -22.43 -3.86
CA ILE A 180 5.70 -22.44 -3.07
C ILE A 180 5.49 -23.33 -1.84
N LYS A 181 6.43 -24.24 -1.57
CA LYS A 181 6.38 -25.06 -0.38
C LYS A 181 6.81 -24.27 0.85
N ASN A 182 6.33 -24.69 2.04
CA ASN A 182 6.66 -23.98 3.28
C ASN A 182 8.16 -24.06 3.64
N ASP A 183 8.85 -25.11 3.24
CA ASP A 183 10.29 -25.30 3.43
C ASP A 183 11.15 -24.46 2.48
N GLU A 184 10.58 -23.97 1.36
CA GLU A 184 11.23 -23.04 0.45
C GLU A 184 11.12 -21.58 0.91
N ILE A 185 10.26 -21.28 1.89
CA ILE A 185 10.10 -19.92 2.44
C ILE A 185 11.22 -19.65 3.44
N VAL A 186 12.06 -18.68 3.10
CA VAL A 186 13.19 -18.25 3.92
C VAL A 186 12.80 -17.06 4.80
N ASP A 187 12.17 -16.03 4.21
CA ASP A 187 11.79 -14.80 4.88
C ASP A 187 10.54 -14.20 4.24
N GLU A 188 9.59 -13.75 5.07
CA GLU A 188 8.36 -13.10 4.60
C GLU A 188 8.47 -11.57 4.53
N ILE A 189 9.58 -10.99 5.03
CA ILE A 189 9.80 -9.54 5.03
C ILE A 189 9.94 -9.03 3.59
N GLY A 190 9.16 -8.00 3.25
CA GLY A 190 9.20 -7.38 1.92
C GLY A 190 8.35 -8.08 0.86
N MET A 191 7.63 -9.17 1.18
CA MET A 191 6.75 -9.85 0.21
C MET A 191 5.67 -8.91 -0.34
N GLU A 192 5.02 -8.13 0.52
CA GLU A 192 3.96 -7.18 0.12
C GLU A 192 4.53 -6.03 -0.72
N ASP A 193 5.72 -5.53 -0.36
CA ASP A 193 6.41 -4.47 -1.11
C ASP A 193 6.85 -4.96 -2.50
N ALA A 194 7.35 -6.17 -2.58
CA ALA A 194 7.72 -6.80 -3.85
C ALA A 194 6.48 -7.01 -4.75
N PHE A 195 5.37 -7.46 -4.16
CA PHE A 195 4.11 -7.58 -4.87
C PHE A 195 3.66 -6.22 -5.45
N LEU A 196 3.67 -5.18 -4.62
CA LEU A 196 3.33 -3.81 -5.02
C LEU A 196 4.22 -3.34 -6.18
N GLY A 197 5.55 -3.49 -6.05
CA GLY A 197 6.50 -3.12 -7.08
C GLY A 197 6.27 -3.85 -8.40
N GLY A 198 6.04 -5.15 -8.35
CA GLY A 198 5.72 -5.99 -9.51
C GLY A 198 4.42 -5.58 -10.19
N PHE A 199 3.36 -5.36 -9.43
CA PHE A 199 2.08 -4.87 -9.94
C PHE A 199 2.24 -3.53 -10.64
N LEU A 200 2.87 -2.54 -9.98
CA LEU A 200 3.04 -1.20 -10.53
C LEU A 200 3.90 -1.20 -11.78
N SER A 201 4.90 -2.08 -11.88
CA SER A 201 5.72 -2.20 -13.08
C SER A 201 4.93 -2.58 -14.33
N GLY A 202 3.89 -3.41 -14.18
CA GLY A 202 2.95 -3.75 -15.26
C GLY A 202 1.94 -2.64 -15.50
N TYR A 203 1.38 -2.09 -14.41
CA TYR A 203 0.35 -1.06 -14.48
C TYR A 203 0.82 0.19 -15.23
N MET A 204 2.05 0.66 -14.94
CA MET A 204 2.67 1.79 -15.63
C MET A 204 2.96 1.55 -17.12
N LYS A 205 3.02 0.31 -17.55
CA LYS A 205 3.15 -0.09 -18.95
C LYS A 205 1.82 -0.29 -19.67
N GLY A 206 0.70 -0.06 -18.97
CA GLY A 206 -0.65 -0.27 -19.51
C GLY A 206 -1.02 -1.74 -19.71
N GLU A 207 -0.37 -2.66 -18.98
CA GLU A 207 -0.71 -4.08 -19.06
C GLU A 207 -2.08 -4.38 -18.42
N SER A 208 -2.66 -5.52 -18.77
CA SER A 208 -3.93 -5.95 -18.15
C SER A 208 -3.76 -6.14 -16.64
N LEU A 209 -4.83 -5.92 -15.87
CA LEU A 209 -4.83 -6.10 -14.42
C LEU A 209 -4.41 -7.53 -14.03
N TYR A 210 -4.78 -8.54 -14.82
CA TYR A 210 -4.33 -9.91 -14.60
C TYR A 210 -2.81 -10.04 -14.69
N ASN A 211 -2.19 -9.44 -15.72
CA ASN A 211 -0.73 -9.46 -15.89
C ASN A 211 -0.03 -8.66 -14.77
N CYS A 212 -0.62 -7.56 -14.32
CA CYS A 212 -0.10 -6.80 -13.19
C CYS A 212 -0.11 -7.64 -11.90
N LEU A 213 -1.23 -8.33 -11.59
CA LEU A 213 -1.33 -9.24 -10.45
C LEU A 213 -0.32 -10.39 -10.54
N LYS A 214 -0.18 -10.98 -11.75
CA LYS A 214 0.77 -12.06 -11.99
C LYS A 214 2.20 -11.62 -11.72
N LYS A 215 2.63 -10.48 -12.25
CA LYS A 215 3.97 -9.91 -12.01
C LYS A 215 4.20 -9.63 -10.52
N GLY A 216 3.19 -9.08 -9.83
CA GLY A 216 3.25 -8.89 -8.39
C GLY A 216 3.46 -10.20 -7.65
N ASN A 217 2.66 -11.23 -7.97
CA ASN A 217 2.79 -12.55 -7.37
C ASN A 217 4.15 -13.19 -7.64
N ASP A 218 4.65 -13.14 -8.88
CA ASP A 218 5.92 -13.74 -9.25
C ASP A 218 7.08 -13.08 -8.48
N LEU A 219 7.05 -11.75 -8.33
CA LEU A 219 8.08 -11.02 -7.59
C LEU A 219 8.01 -11.29 -6.08
N ALA A 220 6.80 -11.35 -5.52
CA ALA A 220 6.58 -11.72 -4.12
C ALA A 220 7.12 -13.11 -3.79
N ILE A 221 6.87 -14.10 -4.65
CA ILE A 221 7.41 -15.47 -4.50
C ILE A 221 8.95 -15.50 -4.59
N THR A 222 9.54 -14.66 -5.44
CA THR A 222 10.99 -14.55 -5.54
C THR A 222 11.58 -14.04 -4.23
N VAL A 223 11.00 -13.00 -3.63
CA VAL A 223 11.46 -12.44 -2.35
C VAL A 223 11.31 -13.44 -1.20
N LEU A 224 10.23 -14.21 -1.15
CA LEU A 224 10.02 -15.23 -0.12
C LEU A 224 11.15 -16.28 -0.03
N LYS A 225 11.89 -16.50 -1.12
CA LYS A 225 12.99 -17.48 -1.20
C LYS A 225 14.33 -16.92 -0.73
N ASN A 226 14.40 -15.63 -0.39
CA ASN A 226 15.63 -14.94 -0.03
C ASN A 226 15.53 -14.32 1.37
N ILE A 227 16.67 -13.98 1.98
CA ILE A 227 16.72 -13.21 3.22
C ILE A 227 16.55 -11.73 2.88
N GLY A 228 15.57 -11.08 3.54
CA GLY A 228 15.24 -9.69 3.31
C GLY A 228 14.62 -9.44 1.93
N CYS A 229 14.32 -8.19 1.63
CA CYS A 229 13.72 -7.77 0.36
C CYS A 229 14.75 -7.73 -0.78
N THR A 230 15.39 -8.87 -1.09
CA THR A 230 16.42 -8.98 -2.12
C THR A 230 15.94 -9.81 -3.30
N LEU A 231 16.33 -9.36 -4.50
CA LEU A 231 16.18 -10.12 -5.72
C LEU A 231 17.56 -10.71 -6.08
N GLU A 232 17.65 -12.01 -6.27
CA GLU A 232 18.85 -12.59 -6.87
C GLU A 232 19.08 -11.94 -8.24
N ARG A 233 20.32 -11.58 -8.50
CA ARG A 233 20.75 -11.04 -9.80
C ARG A 233 21.10 -12.15 -10.75
#